data_98ccb1c234b2f52266283e2074ec13b4
#
_entry.id   98ccb1c234b2f52266283e2074ec13b4
#
_cell.length_a   1.000
_cell.length_b   1.000
_cell.length_c   1.000
_cell.angle_alpha   90.00
_cell.angle_beta   90.00
_cell.angle_gamma   90.00
#
_symmetry.space_group_name_H-M   'P 1'
#
loop_
_entity.id
_entity.type
_entity.pdbx_description
1 polymer ?
#
loop_
_entity_poly.entity_id
_entity_poly.type
_entity_poly.pdbx_seq_one_letter_code
_entity_poly.pdbx_strand_id
1 'polypeptide(L)'
;MAKIKAVILVIPENFGKHFTYQALIHSDRAVLIGVKNEPETQEQVDNLKALVDNVLDPVRELIERKVYPHSGFRSEMINKIVGGSINPPSQHMKGEAADVTFKLNEGETYLSVAEKIRESKIPVDQCIVEKRGQSQWLHLSH
;
A
#
# COMPACT_ATOMS: atom_id res chain seq x y z
N MET A 1 29.34 24.35 -11.86
CA MET A 1 28.99 23.03 -12.46
C MET A 1 27.95 22.32 -11.63
N ALA A 2 26.91 21.84 -12.26
CA ALA A 2 25.91 21.02 -11.60
C ALA A 2 26.53 19.66 -11.21
N LYS A 3 26.27 19.23 -9.97
CA LYS A 3 26.63 17.87 -9.54
C LYS A 3 25.50 16.93 -9.91
N ILE A 4 25.80 15.91 -10.70
CA ILE A 4 24.85 14.84 -11.00
C ILE A 4 24.95 13.81 -9.87
N LYS A 5 23.83 13.60 -9.19
CA LYS A 5 23.72 12.61 -8.13
C LYS A 5 22.89 11.43 -8.64
N ALA A 6 23.55 10.30 -8.86
CA ALA A 6 22.83 9.07 -9.21
C ALA A 6 22.38 8.38 -7.93
N VAL A 7 21.10 8.04 -7.85
CA VAL A 7 20.53 7.24 -6.78
C VAL A 7 20.21 5.87 -7.34
N ILE A 8 20.82 4.83 -6.77
CA ILE A 8 20.58 3.44 -7.15
C ILE A 8 19.74 2.80 -6.04
N LEU A 9 18.53 2.37 -6.40
CA LEU A 9 17.65 1.65 -5.49
C LEU A 9 17.85 0.15 -5.70
N VAL A 10 17.93 -0.59 -4.60
CA VAL A 10 17.97 -2.04 -4.61
C VAL A 10 16.56 -2.55 -4.35
N ILE A 11 15.95 -3.17 -5.36
CA ILE A 11 14.61 -3.74 -5.27
C ILE A 11 14.76 -5.25 -5.21
N PRO A 12 14.28 -5.91 -4.14
CA PRO A 12 14.35 -7.36 -4.03
C PRO A 12 13.68 -8.06 -5.21
N GLU A 13 14.33 -9.08 -5.77
CA GLU A 13 13.82 -9.88 -6.88
C GLU A 13 12.47 -10.54 -6.52
N ASN A 14 12.43 -11.16 -5.34
CA ASN A 14 11.20 -11.74 -4.78
C ASN A 14 10.64 -10.79 -3.73
N PHE A 15 9.81 -9.85 -4.17
CA PHE A 15 9.31 -8.79 -3.31
C PHE A 15 8.37 -9.33 -2.22
N GLY A 16 7.49 -10.28 -2.56
CA GLY A 16 6.62 -10.93 -1.60
C GLY A 16 6.13 -12.27 -2.12
N LYS A 17 5.43 -13.03 -1.28
CA LYS A 17 4.80 -14.29 -1.69
C LYS A 17 3.63 -14.05 -2.63
N HIS A 18 2.85 -13.00 -2.37
CA HIS A 18 1.60 -12.74 -3.07
C HIS A 18 1.54 -11.36 -3.73
N PHE A 19 2.55 -10.52 -3.52
CA PHE A 19 2.57 -9.13 -4.02
C PHE A 19 3.87 -8.86 -4.74
N THR A 20 3.77 -8.14 -5.87
CA THR A 20 4.93 -7.67 -6.62
C THR A 20 5.24 -6.23 -6.28
N TYR A 21 6.48 -5.82 -6.46
CA TYR A 21 6.86 -4.41 -6.32
C TYR A 21 6.04 -3.52 -7.26
N GLN A 22 5.84 -3.95 -8.51
CA GLN A 22 5.08 -3.19 -9.49
C GLN A 22 3.63 -2.94 -9.05
N ALA A 23 3.00 -3.92 -8.41
CA ALA A 23 1.64 -3.76 -7.89
C ALA A 23 1.59 -2.72 -6.78
N LEU A 24 2.62 -2.64 -5.94
CA LEU A 24 2.68 -1.71 -4.81
C LEU A 24 3.01 -0.27 -5.20
N ILE A 25 3.59 -0.05 -6.39
CA ILE A 25 3.89 1.30 -6.88
C ILE A 25 2.95 1.76 -7.99
N HIS A 26 2.07 0.89 -8.47
CA HIS A 26 1.10 1.25 -9.51
C HIS A 26 0.14 2.33 -9.03
N SER A 27 -0.13 3.31 -9.89
CA SER A 27 -1.12 4.36 -9.65
C SER A 27 -1.87 4.64 -10.95
N ASP A 28 -3.17 4.38 -10.94
CA ASP A 28 -4.02 4.70 -12.09
C ASP A 28 -3.99 6.19 -12.42
N ARG A 29 -3.98 7.02 -11.38
CA ARG A 29 -3.91 8.47 -11.57
C ARG A 29 -2.60 8.89 -12.24
N ALA A 30 -1.48 8.31 -11.82
CA ALA A 30 -0.17 8.61 -12.40
C ALA A 30 -0.12 8.21 -13.88
N VAL A 31 -0.65 7.03 -14.22
CA VAL A 31 -0.77 6.58 -15.61
C VAL A 31 -1.62 7.56 -16.42
N LEU A 32 -2.78 7.94 -15.88
CA LEU A 32 -3.72 8.83 -16.56
C LEU A 32 -3.12 10.19 -16.90
N ILE A 33 -2.33 10.78 -16.00
CA ILE A 33 -1.74 12.10 -16.20
C ILE A 33 -0.29 12.05 -16.72
N GLY A 34 0.27 10.85 -16.97
CA GLY A 34 1.58 10.67 -17.56
C GLY A 34 2.76 11.02 -16.65
N VAL A 35 2.65 10.80 -15.35
CA VAL A 35 3.73 11.06 -14.39
C VAL A 35 4.21 9.77 -13.75
N LYS A 36 5.43 9.79 -13.21
CA LYS A 36 6.00 8.66 -12.50
C LYS A 36 5.46 8.61 -11.06
N ASN A 37 5.27 7.40 -10.55
CA ASN A 37 4.93 7.14 -9.16
C ASN A 37 5.86 6.06 -8.64
N GLU A 38 7.11 6.42 -8.38
CA GLU A 38 8.15 5.48 -7.96
C GLU A 38 8.84 5.99 -6.70
N PRO A 39 9.23 5.09 -5.79
CA PRO A 39 10.07 5.46 -4.65
C PRO A 39 11.36 6.15 -5.10
N GLU A 40 11.77 7.14 -4.34
CA GLU A 40 13.02 7.88 -4.58
C GLU A 40 14.11 7.50 -3.60
N THR A 41 13.77 6.82 -2.52
CA THR A 41 14.72 6.44 -1.49
C THR A 41 14.68 4.95 -1.18
N GLN A 42 15.79 4.41 -0.74
CA GLN A 42 15.86 3.00 -0.33
C GLN A 42 14.95 2.73 0.88
N GLU A 43 14.82 3.69 1.78
CA GLU A 43 13.92 3.58 2.94
C GLU A 43 12.48 3.32 2.49
N GLN A 44 12.01 4.03 1.47
CA GLN A 44 10.65 3.82 0.93
C GLN A 44 10.49 2.40 0.37
N VAL A 45 11.49 1.89 -0.36
CA VAL A 45 11.49 0.52 -0.88
C VAL A 45 11.48 -0.49 0.27
N ASP A 46 12.33 -0.28 1.26
CA ASP A 46 12.45 -1.17 2.43
C ASP A 46 11.15 -1.18 3.24
N ASN A 47 10.50 -0.04 3.39
CA ASN A 47 9.21 0.07 4.06
C ASN A 47 8.12 -0.71 3.31
N LEU A 48 8.08 -0.61 1.99
CA LEU A 48 7.14 -1.40 1.17
C LEU A 48 7.37 -2.90 1.35
N LYS A 49 8.64 -3.31 1.38
CA LYS A 49 8.99 -4.71 1.60
C LYS A 49 8.52 -5.17 2.99
N ALA A 50 8.74 -4.38 4.02
CA ALA A 50 8.29 -4.67 5.37
C ALA A 50 6.75 -4.73 5.46
N LEU A 51 6.06 -3.82 4.77
CA LEU A 51 4.60 -3.84 4.69
C LEU A 51 4.09 -5.15 4.08
N VAL A 52 4.71 -5.60 2.98
CA VAL A 52 4.33 -6.86 2.34
C VAL A 52 4.60 -8.04 3.25
N ASP A 53 5.81 -8.13 3.80
CA ASP A 53 6.24 -9.29 4.60
C ASP A 53 5.46 -9.40 5.92
N ASN A 54 5.19 -8.28 6.57
CA ASN A 54 4.62 -8.28 7.91
C ASN A 54 3.11 -8.09 7.95
N VAL A 55 2.51 -7.51 6.92
CA VAL A 55 1.09 -7.19 6.89
C VAL A 55 0.36 -7.80 5.70
N LEU A 56 0.75 -7.46 4.47
CA LEU A 56 -0.05 -7.82 3.29
C LEU A 56 -0.05 -9.33 3.00
N ASP A 57 1.12 -9.97 3.00
CA ASP A 57 1.20 -11.43 2.84
C ASP A 57 0.47 -12.16 3.96
N PRO A 58 0.69 -11.82 5.26
CA PRO A 58 -0.07 -12.43 6.34
C PRO A 58 -1.59 -12.23 6.25
N VAL A 59 -2.05 -11.04 5.85
CA VAL A 59 -3.48 -10.80 5.64
C VAL A 59 -4.03 -11.68 4.51
N ARG A 60 -3.30 -11.76 3.39
CA ARG A 60 -3.67 -12.62 2.27
C ARG A 60 -3.84 -14.09 2.73
N GLU A 61 -2.92 -14.56 3.56
CA GLU A 61 -2.98 -15.92 4.09
C GLU A 61 -4.12 -16.09 5.11
N LEU A 62 -4.33 -15.11 5.98
CA LEU A 62 -5.38 -15.13 7.00
C LEU A 62 -6.77 -15.26 6.40
N ILE A 63 -7.04 -14.49 5.34
CA ILE A 63 -8.37 -14.48 4.71
C ILE A 63 -8.52 -15.47 3.56
N GLU A 64 -7.43 -16.18 3.19
CA GLU A 64 -7.38 -17.26 2.21
C GLU A 64 -7.97 -16.90 0.84
N ARG A 65 -7.72 -15.66 0.39
CA ARG A 65 -8.18 -15.17 -0.92
C ARG A 65 -7.31 -14.02 -1.41
N LYS A 66 -7.41 -13.71 -2.70
CA LYS A 66 -6.64 -12.63 -3.31
C LYS A 66 -6.96 -11.29 -2.67
N VAL A 67 -5.91 -10.51 -2.44
CA VAL A 67 -5.96 -9.14 -1.95
C VAL A 67 -5.36 -8.26 -3.04
N TYR A 68 -6.10 -7.24 -3.45
CA TYR A 68 -5.74 -6.36 -4.56
C TYR A 68 -5.33 -4.99 -4.01
N PRO A 69 -4.05 -4.59 -4.13
CA PRO A 69 -3.64 -3.25 -3.77
C PRO A 69 -4.04 -2.27 -4.87
N HIS A 70 -4.81 -1.25 -4.52
CA HIS A 70 -5.23 -0.19 -5.44
C HIS A 70 -4.39 1.06 -5.29
N SER A 71 -3.80 1.28 -4.12
CA SER A 71 -2.90 2.38 -3.83
C SER A 71 -1.91 1.90 -2.77
N GLY A 72 -0.68 1.67 -3.16
CA GLY A 72 0.41 1.42 -2.22
C GLY A 72 1.24 2.67 -2.05
N PHE A 73 2.46 2.68 -2.60
CA PHE A 73 3.30 3.88 -2.59
C PHE A 73 2.64 5.02 -3.37
N ARG A 74 2.73 6.23 -2.82
CA ARG A 74 2.33 7.47 -3.50
C ARG A 74 3.47 8.47 -3.48
N SER A 75 3.85 8.97 -4.67
CA SER A 75 4.75 10.12 -4.76
C SER A 75 4.10 11.35 -4.12
N GLU A 76 4.90 12.35 -3.80
CA GLU A 76 4.37 13.61 -3.26
C GLU A 76 3.34 14.24 -4.18
N MET A 77 3.62 14.26 -5.49
CA MET A 77 2.69 14.81 -6.48
C MET A 77 1.36 14.07 -6.49
N ILE A 78 1.39 12.75 -6.56
CA ILE A 78 0.16 11.94 -6.58
C ILE A 78 -0.59 12.08 -5.25
N ASN A 79 0.12 12.12 -4.13
CA ASN A 79 -0.50 12.32 -2.83
C ASN A 79 -1.27 13.64 -2.75
N LYS A 80 -0.70 14.73 -3.29
CA LYS A 80 -1.38 16.02 -3.35
C LYS A 80 -2.63 15.96 -4.23
N ILE A 81 -2.51 15.34 -5.41
CA ILE A 81 -3.61 15.25 -6.38
C ILE A 81 -4.81 14.47 -5.81
N VAL A 82 -4.57 13.40 -5.08
CA VAL A 82 -5.64 12.58 -4.48
C VAL A 82 -6.10 13.09 -3.12
N GLY A 83 -5.54 14.19 -2.62
CA GLY A 83 -5.94 14.81 -1.36
C GLY A 83 -5.41 14.12 -0.11
N GLY A 84 -4.30 13.40 -0.22
CA GLY A 84 -3.65 12.77 0.93
C GLY A 84 -3.02 13.78 1.88
N SER A 85 -2.80 13.36 3.13
CA SER A 85 -2.21 14.22 4.15
C SER A 85 -0.77 14.64 3.79
N ILE A 86 -0.47 15.92 3.97
CA ILE A 86 0.87 16.48 3.77
C ILE A 86 1.55 16.73 5.10
N ASN A 87 0.78 17.06 6.14
CA ASN A 87 1.28 17.38 7.47
C ASN A 87 0.35 16.78 8.54
N PRO A 88 0.70 15.63 9.14
CA PRO A 88 1.91 14.84 8.85
C PRO A 88 1.83 14.18 7.46
N PRO A 89 3.01 13.81 6.88
CA PRO A 89 3.01 13.12 5.59
C PRO A 89 2.25 11.79 5.67
N SER A 90 1.47 11.49 4.63
CA SER A 90 0.76 10.22 4.51
C SER A 90 1.73 9.04 4.57
N GLN A 91 1.33 7.96 5.23
CA GLN A 91 2.10 6.72 5.25
C GLN A 91 2.28 6.12 3.84
N HIS A 92 1.36 6.39 2.92
CA HIS A 92 1.54 6.01 1.51
C HIS A 92 2.80 6.61 0.89
N MET A 93 3.16 7.84 1.27
CA MET A 93 4.37 8.52 0.77
C MET A 93 5.66 7.90 1.33
N LYS A 94 5.57 7.21 2.44
CA LYS A 94 6.72 6.56 3.09
C LYS A 94 6.87 5.10 2.68
N GLY A 95 5.93 4.55 1.91
CA GLY A 95 5.90 3.13 1.61
C GLY A 95 5.35 2.27 2.75
N GLU A 96 4.62 2.85 3.67
CA GLU A 96 4.14 2.19 4.89
C GLU A 96 2.67 1.82 4.85
N ALA A 97 1.96 2.09 3.75
CA ALA A 97 0.54 1.85 3.66
C ALA A 97 0.11 1.34 2.29
N ALA A 98 -0.99 0.58 2.28
CA ALA A 98 -1.69 0.19 1.07
C ALA A 98 -3.19 0.18 1.31
N ASP A 99 -3.94 0.62 0.31
CA ASP A 99 -5.38 0.50 0.25
C ASP A 99 -5.70 -0.74 -0.58
N VAL A 100 -6.43 -1.67 -0.02
CA VAL A 100 -6.67 -2.97 -0.63
C VAL A 100 -8.15 -3.30 -0.69
N THR A 101 -8.50 -4.11 -1.69
CA THR A 101 -9.82 -4.74 -1.79
C THR A 101 -9.67 -6.24 -1.90
N PHE A 102 -10.75 -6.93 -1.60
CA PHE A 102 -10.85 -8.38 -1.73
C PHE A 102 -12.32 -8.74 -1.86
N LYS A 103 -12.58 -9.95 -2.35
CA LYS A 103 -13.95 -10.45 -2.46
C LYS A 103 -14.48 -10.78 -1.06
N LEU A 104 -15.66 -10.27 -0.71
CA LEU A 104 -16.35 -10.63 0.52
C LEU A 104 -17.04 -11.98 0.35
N ASN A 105 -16.88 -12.86 1.34
CA ASN A 105 -17.66 -14.09 1.42
C ASN A 105 -19.06 -13.76 1.94
N GLU A 106 -19.99 -14.72 1.78
CA GLU A 106 -21.33 -14.55 2.31
C GLU A 106 -21.30 -14.25 3.81
N GLY A 107 -22.03 -13.23 4.23
CA GLY A 107 -22.10 -12.80 5.62
C GLY A 107 -20.93 -11.93 6.10
N GLU A 108 -19.91 -11.72 5.28
CA GLU A 108 -18.79 -10.84 5.65
C GLU A 108 -19.04 -9.39 5.26
N THR A 109 -18.38 -8.51 6.01
CA THR A 109 -18.25 -7.08 5.66
C THR A 109 -16.78 -6.71 5.73
N TYR A 110 -16.40 -5.57 5.16
CA TYR A 110 -15.04 -5.04 5.35
C TYR A 110 -14.72 -4.85 6.82
N LEU A 111 -15.71 -4.42 7.62
CA LEU A 111 -15.51 -4.27 9.06
C LEU A 111 -15.25 -5.62 9.74
N SER A 112 -16.00 -6.67 9.40
CA SER A 112 -15.79 -7.99 10.01
C SER A 112 -14.41 -8.56 9.68
N VAL A 113 -13.93 -8.33 8.46
CA VAL A 113 -12.56 -8.74 8.08
C VAL A 113 -11.52 -7.89 8.80
N ALA A 114 -11.73 -6.58 8.92
CA ALA A 114 -10.85 -5.71 9.69
C ALA A 114 -10.74 -6.15 11.15
N GLU A 115 -11.83 -6.54 11.77
CA GLU A 115 -11.85 -7.06 13.13
C GLU A 115 -11.06 -8.37 13.24
N LYS A 116 -11.19 -9.26 12.27
CA LYS A 116 -10.41 -10.50 12.20
C LYS A 116 -8.91 -10.21 12.12
N ILE A 117 -8.51 -9.22 11.35
CA ILE A 117 -7.11 -8.79 11.24
C ILE A 117 -6.63 -8.23 12.59
N ARG A 118 -7.42 -7.37 13.23
CA ARG A 118 -7.07 -6.79 14.54
C ARG A 118 -6.90 -7.86 15.63
N GLU A 119 -7.73 -8.88 15.62
CA GLU A 119 -7.67 -9.98 16.58
C GLU A 119 -6.53 -10.95 16.31
N SER A 120 -5.93 -10.89 15.11
CA SER A 120 -4.77 -11.69 14.75
C SER A 120 -3.49 -11.07 15.34
N LYS A 121 -2.36 -11.77 15.15
CA LYS A 121 -1.05 -11.26 15.58
C LYS A 121 -0.35 -10.45 14.49
N ILE A 122 -1.06 -10.09 13.41
CA ILE A 122 -0.49 -9.28 12.33
C ILE A 122 -0.20 -7.87 12.86
N PRO A 123 1.05 -7.39 12.72
CA PRO A 123 1.46 -6.11 13.34
C PRO A 123 1.05 -4.89 12.51
N VAL A 124 -0.25 -4.68 12.35
CA VAL A 124 -0.77 -3.49 11.68
C VAL A 124 -0.62 -2.26 12.57
N ASP A 125 -0.19 -1.15 11.99
CA ASP A 125 -0.25 0.15 12.64
C ASP A 125 -1.67 0.71 12.52
N GLN A 126 -2.22 0.74 11.30
CA GLN A 126 -3.60 1.13 11.04
C GLN A 126 -4.32 0.05 10.23
N CYS A 127 -5.56 -0.20 10.59
CA CYS A 127 -6.47 -1.07 9.88
C CYS A 127 -7.83 -0.36 9.84
N ILE A 128 -8.11 0.34 8.74
CA ILE A 128 -9.23 1.27 8.65
C ILE A 128 -10.13 0.87 7.48
N VAL A 129 -11.43 0.71 7.75
CA VAL A 129 -12.42 0.58 6.69
C VAL A 129 -12.71 1.98 6.16
N GLU A 130 -12.44 2.19 4.88
CA GLU A 130 -12.73 3.46 4.21
C GLU A 130 -13.84 3.28 3.20
N LYS A 131 -14.61 4.35 2.97
CA LYS A 131 -15.76 4.34 2.08
C LYS A 131 -15.85 5.65 1.32
N ARG A 132 -16.09 5.53 0.01
CA ARG A 132 -16.41 6.67 -0.85
C ARG A 132 -17.57 6.28 -1.76
N GLY A 133 -18.73 6.89 -1.55
CA GLY A 133 -19.96 6.47 -2.25
C GLY A 133 -20.27 5.02 -1.91
N GLN A 134 -20.35 4.15 -2.90
CA GLN A 134 -20.60 2.72 -2.71
C GLN A 134 -19.30 1.89 -2.66
N SER A 135 -18.16 2.51 -2.95
CA SER A 135 -16.88 1.84 -2.89
C SER A 135 -16.39 1.75 -1.45
N GLN A 136 -15.88 0.58 -1.08
CA GLN A 136 -15.25 0.34 0.21
C GLN A 136 -13.89 -0.31 -0.01
N TRP A 137 -12.96 -0.03 0.87
CA TRP A 137 -11.65 -0.68 0.88
C TRP A 137 -11.09 -0.67 2.28
N LEU A 138 -9.99 -1.38 2.45
CA LEU A 138 -9.29 -1.45 3.71
C LEU A 138 -7.95 -0.75 3.58
N HIS A 139 -7.71 0.23 4.44
CA HIS A 139 -6.40 0.87 4.59
C HIS A 139 -5.59 0.11 5.62
N LEU A 140 -4.46 -0.43 5.19
CA LEU A 140 -3.55 -1.20 6.05
C LEU A 140 -2.19 -0.51 6.07
N SER A 141 -1.61 -0.36 7.28
CA SER A 141 -0.27 0.21 7.42
C SER A 141 0.60 -0.57 8.42
N HIS A 142 1.88 -0.33 8.28
CA HIS A 142 2.92 -0.99 9.11
C HIS A 142 3.88 0.03 9.69
#